data_9b968948d7388f67f2b86e8f5bd8d154
#
_entry.id   9b968948d7388f67f2b86e8f5bd8d154
#
_cell.length_a   1.000
_cell.length_b   1.000
_cell.length_c   1.000
_cell.angle_alpha   90.00
_cell.angle_beta   90.00
_cell.angle_gamma   90.00
#
_symmetry.space_group_name_H-M   'P 1'
#
loop_
_entity.id
_entity.type
_entity.pdbx_description
1 polymer ?
#
loop_
_entity_poly.entity_id
_entity_poly.type
_entity_poly.pdbx_seq_one_letter_code
_entity_poly.pdbx_strand_id
1 'polypeptide(L)'
;CFKGSKFSKARYMELLALLYDILQKARKEGLMSIEKDVEDPHSSALFQKYPTVGGDHHVVEFITDYLRMMVSGNLNSHEIESLMDSEIETHHHEAHAPAAAIARLAGALPAFGIVAAVLGVVNTMGSVGQPPAILGGMIGSALVGTFLGILLAYAVAEPLAGLMEQKIDENGKELQCIKTTLLASMQGYAPQVAVEFGRKVLYSTERPSFAELEGHVKGKK
;
A
#
# COMPACT_ATOMS: atom_id res chain seq x y z
N CYS A 1 11.07 4.24 1.08
CA CYS A 1 10.26 5.46 1.19
C CYS A 1 10.63 6.51 0.13
N PHE A 2 11.90 6.74 -0.16
CA PHE A 2 12.37 7.81 -1.07
C PHE A 2 12.25 7.49 -2.58
N LYS A 3 11.96 6.25 -2.95
CA LYS A 3 11.52 5.93 -4.33
C LYS A 3 10.06 6.33 -4.48
N GLY A 4 9.69 6.99 -5.58
CA GLY A 4 8.31 7.35 -5.90
C GLY A 4 7.32 6.21 -5.68
N SER A 5 6.01 6.49 -5.70
CA SER A 5 5.00 5.44 -5.60
C SER A 5 5.10 4.50 -6.81
N LYS A 6 5.03 3.18 -6.57
CA LYS A 6 4.88 2.19 -7.63
C LYS A 6 3.45 2.19 -8.20
N PHE A 7 2.51 2.77 -7.46
CA PHE A 7 1.11 2.85 -7.80
C PHE A 7 0.86 4.04 -8.71
N SER A 8 0.73 3.79 -9.99
CA SER A 8 0.52 4.80 -11.02
C SER A 8 -0.67 4.41 -11.89
N LYS A 9 -1.22 5.41 -12.59
CA LYS A 9 -2.27 5.18 -13.57
C LYS A 9 -1.90 4.11 -14.60
N ALA A 10 -0.64 4.06 -15.02
CA ALA A 10 -0.14 3.05 -15.95
C ALA A 10 -0.19 1.63 -15.35
N ARG A 11 0.23 1.48 -14.08
CA ARG A 11 0.16 0.20 -13.37
C ARG A 11 -1.28 -0.28 -13.21
N TYR A 12 -2.21 0.60 -12.79
CA TYR A 12 -3.63 0.24 -12.68
C TYR A 12 -4.26 -0.09 -14.02
N MET A 13 -3.80 0.54 -15.11
CA MET A 13 -4.23 0.19 -16.45
C MET A 13 -3.77 -1.23 -16.83
N GLU A 14 -2.51 -1.60 -16.52
CA GLU A 14 -2.02 -2.96 -16.73
C GLU A 14 -2.78 -3.98 -15.89
N LEU A 15 -3.03 -3.68 -14.60
CA LEU A 15 -3.78 -4.56 -13.71
C LEU A 15 -5.19 -4.84 -14.24
N LEU A 16 -5.93 -3.79 -14.58
CA LEU A 16 -7.29 -3.92 -15.10
C LEU A 16 -7.32 -4.65 -16.46
N ALA A 17 -6.30 -4.45 -17.29
CA ALA A 17 -6.17 -5.16 -18.56
C ALA A 17 -5.81 -6.64 -18.37
N LEU A 18 -4.94 -6.97 -17.43
CA LEU A 18 -4.64 -8.35 -17.04
C LEU A 18 -5.90 -9.06 -16.55
N LEU A 19 -6.62 -8.47 -15.60
CA LEU A 19 -7.86 -9.03 -15.08
C LEU A 19 -8.91 -9.20 -16.18
N TYR A 20 -9.03 -8.22 -17.08
CA TYR A 20 -9.92 -8.34 -18.23
C TYR A 20 -9.57 -9.52 -19.13
N ASP A 21 -8.29 -9.67 -19.50
CA ASP A 21 -7.84 -10.75 -20.39
C ASP A 21 -8.08 -12.12 -19.76
N ILE A 22 -7.79 -12.27 -18.46
CA ILE A 22 -8.06 -13.50 -17.69
C ILE A 22 -9.56 -13.82 -17.68
N LEU A 23 -10.39 -12.86 -17.28
CA LEU A 23 -11.84 -13.04 -17.18
C LEU A 23 -12.48 -13.26 -18.55
N GLN A 24 -11.94 -12.65 -19.61
CA GLN A 24 -12.41 -12.86 -20.97
C GLN A 24 -12.11 -14.27 -21.46
N LYS A 25 -10.90 -14.79 -21.17
CA LYS A 25 -10.52 -16.18 -21.48
C LYS A 25 -11.44 -17.16 -20.74
N ALA A 26 -11.59 -16.97 -19.42
CA ALA A 26 -12.45 -17.80 -18.59
C ALA A 26 -13.91 -17.80 -19.08
N ARG A 27 -14.42 -16.65 -19.55
CA ARG A 27 -15.81 -16.55 -20.07
C ARG A 27 -16.00 -17.20 -21.43
N LYS A 28 -15.01 -17.13 -22.32
CA LYS A 28 -15.09 -17.68 -23.69
C LYS A 28 -14.83 -19.18 -23.75
N GLU A 29 -13.86 -19.64 -22.97
CA GLU A 29 -13.31 -21.00 -23.04
C GLU A 29 -13.65 -21.84 -21.80
N GLY A 30 -14.33 -21.23 -20.83
CA GLY A 30 -14.65 -21.85 -19.52
C GLY A 30 -13.55 -21.61 -18.48
N LEU A 31 -13.93 -21.70 -17.19
CA LEU A 31 -13.01 -21.47 -16.06
C LEU A 31 -11.78 -22.39 -16.06
N MET A 32 -11.93 -23.65 -16.52
CA MET A 32 -10.81 -24.60 -16.62
C MET A 32 -9.72 -24.16 -17.60
N SER A 33 -10.03 -23.25 -18.52
CA SER A 33 -9.04 -22.77 -19.52
C SER A 33 -7.91 -21.92 -18.92
N ILE A 34 -8.15 -21.30 -17.76
CA ILE A 34 -7.18 -20.47 -17.06
C ILE A 34 -6.34 -21.26 -16.02
N GLU A 35 -6.64 -22.54 -15.81
CA GLU A 35 -5.97 -23.39 -14.80
C GLU A 35 -4.45 -23.36 -14.96
N LYS A 36 -3.94 -23.54 -16.18
CA LYS A 36 -2.49 -23.51 -16.45
C LYS A 36 -1.85 -22.15 -16.18
N ASP A 37 -2.58 -21.07 -16.48
CA ASP A 37 -2.10 -19.69 -16.22
C ASP A 37 -2.03 -19.39 -14.73
N VAL A 38 -2.94 -20.00 -13.95
CA VAL A 38 -3.02 -19.84 -12.50
C VAL A 38 -1.98 -20.71 -11.78
N GLU A 39 -1.73 -21.95 -12.27
CA GLU A 39 -0.75 -22.84 -11.66
C GLU A 39 0.70 -22.41 -11.92
N ASP A 40 0.99 -21.86 -13.10
CA ASP A 40 2.32 -21.34 -13.46
C ASP A 40 2.22 -19.93 -14.06
N PRO A 41 1.98 -18.91 -13.23
CA PRO A 41 1.81 -17.55 -13.71
C PRO A 41 3.07 -16.97 -14.34
N HIS A 42 4.25 -17.42 -13.93
CA HIS A 42 5.52 -16.94 -14.48
C HIS A 42 5.76 -17.39 -15.92
N SER A 43 5.26 -18.56 -16.30
CA SER A 43 5.34 -19.10 -17.66
C SER A 43 4.12 -18.70 -18.52
N SER A 44 3.09 -18.11 -17.90
CA SER A 44 1.87 -17.71 -18.59
C SER A 44 2.07 -16.50 -19.48
N ALA A 45 1.70 -16.61 -20.75
CA ALA A 45 1.71 -15.49 -21.69
C ALA A 45 0.78 -14.34 -21.26
N LEU A 46 -0.27 -14.62 -20.48
CA LEU A 46 -1.18 -13.61 -19.95
C LEU A 46 -0.48 -12.71 -18.92
N PHE A 47 0.22 -13.29 -17.95
CA PHE A 47 0.95 -12.52 -16.94
C PHE A 47 2.20 -11.83 -17.51
N GLN A 48 2.94 -12.50 -18.40
CA GLN A 48 4.12 -11.92 -19.07
C GLN A 48 3.80 -10.69 -19.93
N LYS A 49 2.58 -10.57 -20.45
CA LYS A 49 2.12 -9.41 -21.22
C LYS A 49 2.05 -8.12 -20.37
N TYR A 50 1.99 -8.25 -19.05
CA TYR A 50 1.83 -7.16 -18.09
C TYR A 50 2.95 -7.19 -17.02
N PRO A 51 4.19 -6.86 -17.41
CA PRO A 51 5.37 -7.09 -16.56
C PRO A 51 5.38 -6.28 -15.26
N THR A 52 4.71 -5.11 -15.23
CA THR A 52 4.65 -4.27 -14.02
C THR A 52 3.84 -4.94 -12.90
N VAL A 53 2.79 -5.67 -13.27
CA VAL A 53 1.92 -6.42 -12.34
C VAL A 53 2.40 -7.85 -12.18
N GLY A 54 2.72 -8.52 -13.29
CA GLY A 54 3.21 -9.91 -13.29
C GLY A 54 4.56 -10.12 -12.60
N GLY A 55 5.34 -9.05 -12.42
CA GLY A 55 6.58 -9.07 -11.62
C GLY A 55 6.37 -8.82 -10.12
N ASP A 56 5.16 -8.51 -9.68
CA ASP A 56 4.83 -8.29 -8.26
C ASP A 56 4.27 -9.58 -7.65
N HIS A 57 5.12 -10.30 -6.93
CA HIS A 57 4.78 -11.62 -6.38
C HIS A 57 3.49 -11.61 -5.55
N HIS A 58 3.30 -10.62 -4.67
CA HIS A 58 2.11 -10.55 -3.81
C HIS A 58 0.83 -10.34 -4.60
N VAL A 59 0.86 -9.50 -5.63
CA VAL A 59 -0.30 -9.25 -6.49
C VAL A 59 -0.64 -10.48 -7.32
N VAL A 60 0.37 -11.14 -7.87
CA VAL A 60 0.20 -12.38 -8.64
C VAL A 60 -0.36 -13.49 -7.76
N GLU A 61 0.20 -13.70 -6.58
CA GLU A 61 -0.25 -14.69 -5.61
C GLU A 61 -1.71 -14.44 -5.21
N PHE A 62 -2.06 -13.21 -4.84
CA PHE A 62 -3.43 -12.84 -4.52
C PHE A 62 -4.41 -13.14 -5.69
N ILE A 63 -4.05 -12.79 -6.91
CA ILE A 63 -4.89 -13.09 -8.10
C ILE A 63 -5.03 -14.60 -8.31
N THR A 64 -3.92 -15.33 -8.30
CA THR A 64 -3.91 -16.76 -8.62
C THR A 64 -4.62 -17.61 -7.58
N ASP A 65 -4.48 -17.30 -6.31
CA ASP A 65 -5.11 -18.07 -5.23
C ASP A 65 -6.64 -17.96 -5.31
N TYR A 66 -7.16 -16.76 -5.52
CA TYR A 66 -8.61 -16.61 -5.67
C TYR A 66 -9.15 -17.15 -7.00
N LEU A 67 -8.40 -17.03 -8.08
CA LEU A 67 -8.78 -17.68 -9.34
C LEU A 67 -8.78 -19.22 -9.19
N ARG A 68 -7.83 -19.80 -8.44
CA ARG A 68 -7.78 -21.25 -8.15
C ARG A 68 -9.02 -21.69 -7.36
N MET A 69 -9.43 -20.90 -6.36
CA MET A 69 -10.66 -21.15 -5.61
C MET A 69 -11.91 -21.05 -6.50
N MET A 70 -11.94 -20.08 -7.40
CA MET A 70 -13.04 -19.94 -8.37
C MET A 70 -13.11 -21.13 -9.34
N VAL A 71 -11.98 -21.63 -9.82
CA VAL A 71 -11.88 -22.81 -10.69
C VAL A 71 -12.34 -24.08 -9.96
N SER A 72 -12.02 -24.23 -8.69
CA SER A 72 -12.46 -25.39 -7.88
C SER A 72 -13.96 -25.45 -7.67
N GLY A 73 -14.67 -24.31 -7.78
CA GLY A 73 -16.14 -24.26 -7.74
C GLY A 73 -16.80 -24.56 -6.38
N ASN A 74 -16.03 -24.70 -5.31
CA ASN A 74 -16.51 -25.16 -4.01
C ASN A 74 -16.98 -24.04 -3.06
N LEU A 75 -16.76 -22.77 -3.41
CA LEU A 75 -17.08 -21.63 -2.56
C LEU A 75 -18.06 -20.67 -3.25
N ASN A 76 -18.97 -20.12 -2.45
CA ASN A 76 -19.85 -19.07 -2.94
C ASN A 76 -19.17 -17.69 -2.88
N SER A 77 -19.76 -16.69 -3.55
CA SER A 77 -19.18 -15.33 -3.64
C SER A 77 -19.01 -14.65 -2.29
N HIS A 78 -19.88 -14.92 -1.30
CA HIS A 78 -19.78 -14.34 0.03
C HIS A 78 -18.61 -14.92 0.85
N GLU A 79 -18.37 -16.24 0.71
CA GLU A 79 -17.26 -16.89 1.39
C GLU A 79 -15.92 -16.38 0.84
N ILE A 80 -15.80 -16.27 -0.48
CA ILE A 80 -14.62 -15.71 -1.13
C ILE A 80 -14.43 -14.23 -0.75
N GLU A 81 -15.50 -13.44 -0.73
CA GLU A 81 -15.47 -12.03 -0.30
C GLU A 81 -14.94 -11.89 1.12
N SER A 82 -15.48 -12.67 2.06
CA SER A 82 -15.05 -12.65 3.46
C SER A 82 -13.59 -13.06 3.63
N LEU A 83 -13.13 -14.05 2.86
CA LEU A 83 -11.73 -14.48 2.87
C LEU A 83 -10.80 -13.40 2.32
N MET A 84 -11.15 -12.79 1.18
CA MET A 84 -10.40 -11.66 0.62
C MET A 84 -10.31 -10.47 1.59
N ASP A 85 -11.41 -10.16 2.30
CA ASP A 85 -11.40 -9.08 3.27
C ASP A 85 -10.46 -9.37 4.44
N SER A 86 -10.49 -10.60 4.95
CA SER A 86 -9.60 -11.02 6.05
C SER A 86 -8.14 -10.97 5.63
N GLU A 87 -7.81 -11.38 4.40
CA GLU A 87 -6.44 -11.33 3.88
C GLU A 87 -5.98 -9.89 3.66
N ILE A 88 -6.81 -9.04 3.05
CA ILE A 88 -6.51 -7.61 2.85
C ILE A 88 -6.31 -6.91 4.19
N GLU A 89 -7.13 -7.19 5.20
CA GLU A 89 -7.00 -6.63 6.54
C GLU A 89 -5.71 -7.10 7.21
N THR A 90 -5.39 -8.38 7.13
CA THR A 90 -4.14 -8.94 7.69
C THR A 90 -2.92 -8.28 7.04
N HIS A 91 -2.88 -8.22 5.71
CA HIS A 91 -1.81 -7.57 4.97
C HIS A 91 -1.66 -6.09 5.35
N HIS A 92 -2.78 -5.38 5.51
CA HIS A 92 -2.80 -3.98 5.93
C HIS A 92 -2.22 -3.81 7.34
N HIS A 93 -2.61 -4.65 8.30
CA HIS A 93 -2.08 -4.64 9.66
C HIS A 93 -0.57 -4.91 9.70
N GLU A 94 -0.09 -5.92 8.97
CA GLU A 94 1.34 -6.24 8.88
C GLU A 94 2.14 -5.08 8.29
N ALA A 95 1.64 -4.50 7.19
CA ALA A 95 2.29 -3.37 6.54
C ALA A 95 2.33 -2.11 7.42
N HIS A 96 1.33 -1.89 8.28
CA HIS A 96 1.27 -0.75 9.20
C HIS A 96 2.25 -0.84 10.38
N ALA A 97 2.71 -2.02 10.77
CA ALA A 97 3.55 -2.19 11.93
C ALA A 97 4.84 -1.32 11.92
N PRO A 98 5.62 -1.23 10.82
CA PRO A 98 6.79 -0.36 10.76
C PRO A 98 6.43 1.14 10.76
N ALA A 99 5.34 1.56 10.12
CA ALA A 99 4.89 2.95 10.15
C ALA A 99 4.49 3.38 11.56
N ALA A 100 3.73 2.54 12.26
CA ALA A 100 3.36 2.76 13.65
C ALA A 100 4.57 2.79 14.60
N ALA A 101 5.62 2.04 14.32
CA ALA A 101 6.86 2.09 15.11
C ALA A 101 7.56 3.45 14.96
N ILE A 102 7.64 3.99 13.74
CA ILE A 102 8.22 5.31 13.49
C ILE A 102 7.35 6.42 14.09
N ALA A 103 6.02 6.32 14.00
CA ALA A 103 5.10 7.28 14.61
C ALA A 103 5.26 7.30 16.14
N ARG A 104 5.41 6.14 16.79
CA ARG A 104 5.71 6.06 18.23
C ARG A 104 7.05 6.70 18.58
N LEU A 105 8.08 6.51 17.77
CA LEU A 105 9.37 7.16 17.94
C LEU A 105 9.21 8.69 17.83
N ALA A 106 8.48 9.18 16.81
CA ALA A 106 8.20 10.59 16.63
C ALA A 106 7.54 11.21 17.87
N GLY A 107 6.53 10.53 18.44
CA GLY A 107 5.86 10.96 19.67
C GLY A 107 6.76 10.97 20.93
N ALA A 108 7.78 10.11 20.98
CA ALA A 108 8.69 10.03 22.10
C ALA A 108 9.84 11.07 22.05
N LEU A 109 10.30 11.48 20.87
CA LEU A 109 11.44 12.37 20.69
C LEU A 109 11.32 13.72 21.44
N PRO A 110 10.17 14.43 21.44
CA PRO A 110 10.01 15.66 22.19
C PRO A 110 10.16 15.46 23.71
N ALA A 111 9.62 14.34 24.23
CA ALA A 111 9.74 14.01 25.65
C ALA A 111 11.20 13.78 26.08
N PHE A 112 11.97 13.06 25.28
CA PHE A 112 13.41 12.91 25.51
C PHE A 112 14.16 14.23 25.40
N GLY A 113 13.76 15.12 24.48
CA GLY A 113 14.30 16.46 24.36
C GLY A 113 14.07 17.30 25.64
N ILE A 114 12.87 17.20 26.21
CA ILE A 114 12.54 17.88 27.50
C ILE A 114 13.39 17.31 28.63
N VAL A 115 13.51 15.98 28.73
CA VAL A 115 14.34 15.33 29.76
C VAL A 115 15.80 15.81 29.66
N ALA A 116 16.35 15.86 28.45
CA ALA A 116 17.71 16.36 28.22
C ALA A 116 17.88 17.82 28.65
N ALA A 117 16.89 18.67 28.35
CA ALA A 117 16.90 20.07 28.79
C ALA A 117 16.84 20.21 30.31
N VAL A 118 15.96 19.47 30.97
CA VAL A 118 15.85 19.47 32.45
C VAL A 118 17.18 19.05 33.10
N LEU A 119 17.79 17.96 32.61
CA LEU A 119 19.09 17.51 33.11
C LEU A 119 20.18 18.56 32.88
N GLY A 120 20.16 19.24 31.73
CA GLY A 120 21.09 20.35 31.43
C GLY A 120 20.91 21.53 32.40
N VAL A 121 19.66 21.91 32.71
CA VAL A 121 19.35 22.95 33.69
C VAL A 121 19.82 22.54 35.09
N VAL A 122 19.54 21.30 35.52
CA VAL A 122 20.00 20.78 36.81
C VAL A 122 21.52 20.86 36.95
N ASN A 123 22.25 20.48 35.89
CA ASN A 123 23.70 20.60 35.85
C ASN A 123 24.15 22.06 35.95
N THR A 124 23.46 23.02 35.31
CA THR A 124 23.71 24.44 35.38
C THR A 124 23.55 25.00 36.79
N MET A 125 22.60 24.47 37.60
CA MET A 125 22.35 24.90 38.97
C MET A 125 23.58 24.64 39.89
N GLY A 126 24.39 23.62 39.59
CA GLY A 126 25.65 23.38 40.27
C GLY A 126 26.74 24.44 40.02
N SER A 127 26.49 25.31 39.04
CA SER A 127 27.44 26.34 38.57
C SER A 127 26.96 27.78 38.86
N VAL A 128 25.97 27.96 39.72
CA VAL A 128 25.31 29.28 40.01
C VAL A 128 26.32 30.37 40.48
N GLY A 129 27.48 29.99 41.04
CA GLY A 129 28.55 30.94 41.40
C GLY A 129 29.44 31.40 40.24
N GLN A 130 29.23 30.90 39.02
CA GLN A 130 30.02 31.27 37.82
C GLN A 130 29.54 32.60 37.19
N PRO A 131 30.41 33.26 36.40
CA PRO A 131 30.01 34.45 35.65
C PRO A 131 28.77 34.24 34.76
N PRO A 132 27.87 35.24 34.59
CA PRO A 132 26.63 35.12 33.81
C PRO A 132 26.83 34.62 32.39
N ALA A 133 27.93 34.95 31.74
CA ALA A 133 28.27 34.49 30.39
C ALA A 133 28.43 32.96 30.32
N ILE A 134 29.01 32.34 31.35
CA ILE A 134 29.18 30.88 31.44
C ILE A 134 27.84 30.22 31.68
N LEU A 135 27.03 30.75 32.62
CA LEU A 135 25.69 30.25 32.91
C LEU A 135 24.80 30.32 31.68
N GLY A 136 24.82 31.45 30.94
CA GLY A 136 24.08 31.62 29.69
C GLY A 136 24.43 30.57 28.63
N GLY A 137 25.73 30.25 28.48
CA GLY A 137 26.23 29.20 27.58
C GLY A 137 25.72 27.81 27.99
N MET A 138 25.71 27.49 29.29
CA MET A 138 25.22 26.21 29.80
C MET A 138 23.72 26.06 29.61
N ILE A 139 22.91 27.10 29.88
CA ILE A 139 21.47 27.12 29.64
C ILE A 139 21.15 26.97 28.13
N GLY A 140 21.88 27.72 27.29
CA GLY A 140 21.75 27.60 25.82
C GLY A 140 21.99 26.15 25.36
N SER A 141 23.04 25.52 25.84
CA SER A 141 23.33 24.12 25.53
C SER A 141 22.26 23.15 26.00
N ALA A 142 21.66 23.39 27.19
CA ALA A 142 20.56 22.57 27.71
C ALA A 142 19.32 22.64 26.80
N LEU A 143 19.00 23.81 26.25
CA LEU A 143 17.84 24.01 25.38
C LEU A 143 17.98 23.34 24.01
N VAL A 144 19.20 23.05 23.55
CA VAL A 144 19.45 22.34 22.29
C VAL A 144 18.78 20.96 22.27
N GLY A 145 18.72 20.28 23.42
CA GLY A 145 18.04 18.98 23.54
C GLY A 145 16.56 19.04 23.17
N THR A 146 15.85 20.04 23.71
CA THR A 146 14.43 20.25 23.39
C THR A 146 14.25 20.61 21.91
N PHE A 147 15.06 21.52 21.38
CA PHE A 147 15.02 21.91 19.99
C PHE A 147 15.22 20.71 19.06
N LEU A 148 16.25 19.88 19.32
CA LEU A 148 16.56 18.73 18.50
C LEU A 148 15.46 17.66 18.58
N GLY A 149 14.92 17.40 19.77
CA GLY A 149 13.82 16.48 19.96
C GLY A 149 12.58 16.85 19.15
N ILE A 150 12.19 18.12 19.19
CA ILE A 150 11.04 18.64 18.44
C ILE A 150 11.33 18.60 16.92
N LEU A 151 12.53 19.05 16.51
CA LEU A 151 12.91 19.07 15.11
C LEU A 151 12.90 17.67 14.50
N LEU A 152 13.52 16.68 15.15
CA LEU A 152 13.56 15.32 14.66
C LEU A 152 12.18 14.66 14.64
N ALA A 153 11.34 14.95 15.62
CA ALA A 153 9.97 14.44 15.68
C ALA A 153 9.15 14.92 14.48
N TYR A 154 8.98 16.22 14.35
CA TYR A 154 8.00 16.81 13.43
C TYR A 154 8.54 17.10 12.03
N ALA A 155 9.86 17.33 11.88
CA ALA A 155 10.43 17.57 10.57
C ALA A 155 10.94 16.29 9.85
N VAL A 156 11.14 15.19 10.59
CA VAL A 156 11.71 13.97 10.02
C VAL A 156 10.84 12.74 10.27
N ALA A 157 10.63 12.38 11.53
CA ALA A 157 10.03 11.09 11.87
C ALA A 157 8.52 11.04 11.53
N GLU A 158 7.77 12.08 11.87
CA GLU A 158 6.32 12.12 11.61
C GLU A 158 5.99 12.17 10.10
N PRO A 159 6.63 13.02 9.27
CA PRO A 159 6.42 12.98 7.82
C PRO A 159 6.84 11.65 7.17
N LEU A 160 7.87 10.99 7.72
CA LEU A 160 8.28 9.67 7.23
C LEU A 160 7.21 8.61 7.54
N ALA A 161 6.65 8.60 8.76
CA ALA A 161 5.56 7.71 9.12
C ALA A 161 4.33 7.93 8.22
N GLY A 162 3.91 9.19 8.04
CA GLY A 162 2.79 9.53 7.17
C GLY A 162 3.00 9.14 5.70
N LEU A 163 4.22 9.28 5.17
CA LEU A 163 4.53 8.81 3.82
C LEU A 163 4.46 7.28 3.70
N MET A 164 4.84 6.55 4.76
CA MET A 164 4.70 5.10 4.78
C MET A 164 3.23 4.68 4.81
N GLU A 165 2.41 5.32 5.65
CA GLU A 165 0.97 5.06 5.73
C GLU A 165 0.29 5.29 4.37
N GLN A 166 0.58 6.41 3.71
CA GLN A 166 0.04 6.67 2.37
C GLN A 166 0.37 5.54 1.38
N LYS A 167 1.59 5.02 1.39
CA LYS A 167 1.99 3.92 0.49
C LYS A 167 1.30 2.60 0.82
N ILE A 168 1.01 2.36 2.08
CA ILE A 168 0.26 1.19 2.53
C ILE A 168 -1.19 1.26 2.04
N ASP A 169 -1.81 2.42 2.17
CA ASP A 169 -3.17 2.65 1.67
C ASP A 169 -3.28 2.48 0.15
N GLU A 170 -2.28 2.98 -0.61
CA GLU A 170 -2.21 2.77 -2.06
C GLU A 170 -2.15 1.27 -2.43
N ASN A 171 -1.37 0.47 -1.68
CA ASN A 171 -1.30 -0.98 -1.86
C ASN A 171 -2.64 -1.66 -1.55
N GLY A 172 -3.29 -1.27 -0.47
CA GLY A 172 -4.62 -1.75 -0.11
C GLY A 172 -5.66 -1.49 -1.22
N LYS A 173 -5.57 -0.37 -1.93
CA LYS A 173 -6.45 -0.07 -3.07
C LYS A 173 -6.22 -0.98 -4.27
N GLU A 174 -4.99 -1.42 -4.50
CA GLU A 174 -4.69 -2.40 -5.56
C GLU A 174 -5.37 -3.74 -5.29
N LEU A 175 -5.26 -4.26 -4.07
CA LEU A 175 -5.92 -5.51 -3.67
C LEU A 175 -7.44 -5.39 -3.69
N GLN A 176 -8.00 -4.27 -3.23
CA GLN A 176 -9.45 -4.00 -3.32
C GLN A 176 -9.95 -3.93 -4.77
N CYS A 177 -9.14 -3.40 -5.69
CA CYS A 177 -9.45 -3.39 -7.13
C CYS A 177 -9.57 -4.80 -7.68
N ILE A 178 -8.63 -5.68 -7.33
CA ILE A 178 -8.64 -7.10 -7.73
C ILE A 178 -9.88 -7.79 -7.14
N LYS A 179 -10.08 -7.69 -5.82
CA LYS A 179 -11.23 -8.25 -5.12
C LYS A 179 -12.54 -7.88 -5.80
N THR A 180 -12.77 -6.58 -5.99
CA THR A 180 -14.04 -6.08 -6.53
C THR A 180 -14.25 -6.55 -7.98
N THR A 181 -13.20 -6.65 -8.78
CA THR A 181 -13.27 -7.17 -10.15
C THR A 181 -13.61 -8.65 -10.18
N LEU A 182 -12.96 -9.47 -9.35
CA LEU A 182 -13.19 -10.91 -9.30
C LEU A 182 -14.62 -11.23 -8.78
N LEU A 183 -15.06 -10.56 -7.72
CA LEU A 183 -16.41 -10.72 -7.18
C LEU A 183 -17.49 -10.34 -8.21
N ALA A 184 -17.31 -9.23 -8.93
CA ALA A 184 -18.23 -8.86 -10.00
C ALA A 184 -18.30 -9.95 -11.09
N SER A 185 -17.16 -10.56 -11.43
CA SER A 185 -17.13 -11.69 -12.38
C SER A 185 -17.89 -12.92 -11.84
N MET A 186 -17.71 -13.26 -10.57
CA MET A 186 -18.44 -14.37 -9.92
C MET A 186 -19.95 -14.14 -9.89
N GLN A 187 -20.37 -12.89 -9.77
CA GLN A 187 -21.79 -12.49 -9.85
C GLN A 187 -22.35 -12.54 -11.29
N GLY A 188 -21.53 -12.94 -12.27
CA GLY A 188 -21.95 -13.13 -13.66
C GLY A 188 -21.85 -11.90 -14.54
N TYR A 189 -21.29 -10.78 -14.06
CA TYR A 189 -21.07 -9.60 -14.89
C TYR A 189 -20.08 -9.88 -16.01
N ALA A 190 -20.29 -9.20 -17.14
CA ALA A 190 -19.35 -9.28 -18.26
C ALA A 190 -17.96 -8.73 -17.86
N PRO A 191 -16.84 -9.28 -18.40
CA PRO A 191 -15.49 -8.83 -18.07
C PRO A 191 -15.29 -7.32 -18.14
N GLN A 192 -15.89 -6.66 -19.15
CA GLN A 192 -15.87 -5.20 -19.27
C GLN A 192 -16.54 -4.47 -18.09
N VAL A 193 -17.64 -5.02 -17.60
CA VAL A 193 -18.35 -4.46 -16.43
C VAL A 193 -17.57 -4.77 -15.15
N ALA A 194 -17.07 -5.99 -15.02
CA ALA A 194 -16.29 -6.41 -13.84
C ALA A 194 -15.05 -5.52 -13.60
N VAL A 195 -14.29 -5.19 -14.65
CA VAL A 195 -13.13 -4.29 -14.52
C VAL A 195 -13.55 -2.84 -14.21
N GLU A 196 -14.76 -2.42 -14.59
CA GLU A 196 -15.30 -1.12 -14.18
C GLU A 196 -15.58 -1.04 -12.68
N PHE A 197 -16.04 -2.14 -12.07
CA PHE A 197 -16.18 -2.22 -10.62
C PHE A 197 -14.82 -2.02 -9.94
N GLY A 198 -13.78 -2.73 -10.40
CA GLY A 198 -12.42 -2.57 -9.90
C GLY A 198 -11.88 -1.15 -10.10
N ARG A 199 -12.08 -0.57 -11.30
CA ARG A 199 -11.64 0.80 -11.58
C ARG A 199 -12.24 1.81 -10.61
N LYS A 200 -13.49 1.64 -10.20
CA LYS A 200 -14.21 2.60 -9.34
C LYS A 200 -13.71 2.65 -7.90
N VAL A 201 -13.03 1.64 -7.41
CA VAL A 201 -12.45 1.65 -6.04
C VAL A 201 -11.07 2.34 -5.97
N LEU A 202 -10.45 2.65 -7.10
CA LEU A 202 -9.17 3.35 -7.16
C LEU A 202 -9.32 4.83 -6.79
N TYR A 203 -8.27 5.40 -6.22
CA TYR A 203 -8.21 6.84 -5.96
C TYR A 203 -8.36 7.65 -7.25
N SER A 204 -9.03 8.77 -7.17
CA SER A 204 -9.36 9.60 -8.35
C SER A 204 -8.12 10.13 -9.08
N THR A 205 -7.00 10.30 -8.38
CA THR A 205 -5.72 10.78 -8.89
C THR A 205 -5.05 9.76 -9.83
N GLU A 206 -5.14 8.47 -9.53
CA GLU A 206 -4.52 7.37 -10.30
C GLU A 206 -5.53 6.59 -11.15
N ARG A 207 -6.83 6.85 -10.96
CA ARG A 207 -7.90 6.13 -11.67
C ARG A 207 -7.88 6.45 -13.17
N PRO A 208 -7.71 5.45 -14.07
CA PRO A 208 -7.91 5.65 -15.49
C PRO A 208 -9.34 6.15 -15.78
N SER A 209 -9.53 6.96 -16.82
CA SER A 209 -10.89 7.29 -17.28
C SER A 209 -11.55 6.07 -17.93
N PHE A 210 -12.87 6.12 -18.05
CA PHE A 210 -13.64 5.06 -18.72
C PHE A 210 -13.16 4.84 -20.15
N ALA A 211 -13.00 5.94 -20.92
CA ALA A 211 -12.59 5.88 -22.31
C ALA A 211 -11.15 5.33 -22.48
N GLU A 212 -10.24 5.66 -21.58
CA GLU A 212 -8.87 5.13 -21.60
C GLU A 212 -8.85 3.63 -21.35
N LEU A 213 -9.59 3.14 -20.35
CA LEU A 213 -9.67 1.71 -20.07
C LEU A 213 -10.34 0.97 -21.26
N GLU A 214 -11.45 1.47 -21.76
CA GLU A 214 -12.16 0.86 -22.88
C GLU A 214 -11.28 0.81 -24.14
N GLY A 215 -10.59 1.91 -24.45
CA GLY A 215 -9.66 1.96 -25.57
C GLY A 215 -8.48 0.99 -25.44
N HIS A 216 -7.95 0.85 -24.21
CA HIS A 216 -6.83 -0.05 -23.93
C HIS A 216 -7.24 -1.52 -24.05
N VAL A 217 -8.43 -1.87 -23.58
CA VAL A 217 -8.99 -3.23 -23.59
C VAL A 217 -9.51 -3.62 -24.97
N LYS A 218 -10.16 -2.70 -25.71
CA LYS A 218 -10.69 -2.95 -27.07
C LYS A 218 -9.64 -2.80 -28.17
N GLY A 219 -8.66 -1.92 -28.00
CA GLY A 219 -7.62 -1.60 -29.00
C GLY A 219 -6.56 -2.68 -29.18
N LYS A 220 -6.60 -3.75 -28.41
CA LYS A 220 -5.71 -4.92 -28.49
C LYS A 220 -6.33 -6.10 -29.26
N LYS A 221 -7.20 -5.79 -30.24
CA LYS A 221 -7.63 -6.78 -31.24
C LYS A 221 -6.58 -7.00 -32.31
#